data_f2875c7f27b2d110cf527216617744c2
#
_entry.id   f2875c7f27b2d110cf527216617744c2
#
_cell.length_a   1.000
_cell.length_b   1.000
_cell.length_c   1.000
_cell.angle_alpha   90.00
_cell.angle_beta   90.00
_cell.angle_gamma   90.00
#
_symmetry.space_group_name_H-M   'P 1'
#
loop_
_entity.id
_entity.type
_entity.pdbx_description
1 polymer ?
#
loop_
_entity_poly.entity_id
_entity_poly.type
_entity_poly.pdbx_seq_one_letter_code
_entity_poly.pdbx_strand_id
1 'polypeptide(L)'
;MFINTMSPSKLKTYNECKKKYQFKYVDYLRGIYNVNSNTDALQYGSYVHKIFELGTELETLEELENLAGDLRPNYKFSSIKEKNLSLILENFFEFNKKLEETISNEMIFKIDVTDDYSINGIIDRVIKGKSGNYLVIDYKTSRRPTPKTELFTDPQMLMYAYAVAKQFKVPIDKVTVAHYYPHLDKLVSVCYGRAQVSVFLRGLKNKIWEIRKKRKTDLKASQNQWCNWCQYKDLCPEF
;
A
#
# COMPACT_ATOMS: atom_id res chain seq x y z
N MET A 1 -13.95 16.19 14.19
CA MET A 1 -14.06 14.72 13.91
C MET A 1 -13.08 13.98 14.82
N PHE A 2 -13.48 12.82 15.34
CA PHE A 2 -12.58 12.02 16.16
C PHE A 2 -11.78 11.06 15.27
N ILE A 3 -10.49 11.31 15.09
CA ILE A 3 -9.58 10.46 14.33
C ILE A 3 -8.42 10.11 15.24
N ASN A 4 -8.29 8.85 15.57
CA ASN A 4 -7.22 8.32 16.41
C ASN A 4 -6.27 7.38 15.65
N THR A 5 -6.61 7.01 14.42
CA THR A 5 -5.75 6.18 13.56
C THR A 5 -5.61 6.77 12.17
N MET A 6 -4.39 6.74 11.63
CA MET A 6 -4.09 7.14 10.26
C MET A 6 -3.40 5.99 9.51
N SER A 7 -3.94 5.63 8.35
CA SER A 7 -3.29 4.69 7.43
C SER A 7 -2.77 5.43 6.19
N PRO A 8 -1.83 4.83 5.43
CA PRO A 8 -1.38 5.40 4.16
C PRO A 8 -2.55 5.72 3.22
N SER A 9 -3.52 4.79 3.10
CA SER A 9 -4.69 4.97 2.24
C SER A 9 -5.63 6.09 2.73
N LYS A 10 -5.79 6.26 4.05
CA LYS A 10 -6.56 7.38 4.62
C LYS A 10 -5.90 8.73 4.30
N LEU A 11 -4.59 8.82 4.53
CA LEU A 11 -3.83 10.03 4.25
C LEU A 11 -3.84 10.39 2.77
N LYS A 12 -3.61 9.42 1.90
CA LYS A 12 -3.70 9.58 0.44
C LYS A 12 -5.08 10.09 0.02
N THR A 13 -6.15 9.44 0.49
CA THR A 13 -7.53 9.85 0.16
C THR A 13 -7.83 11.27 0.62
N TYR A 14 -7.38 11.68 1.82
CA TYR A 14 -7.58 13.03 2.33
C TYR A 14 -6.85 14.08 1.47
N ASN A 15 -5.63 13.78 1.06
CA ASN A 15 -4.83 14.67 0.22
C ASN A 15 -5.40 14.77 -1.20
N GLU A 16 -5.92 13.68 -1.76
CA GLU A 16 -6.55 13.68 -3.09
C GLU A 16 -7.88 14.44 -3.12
N CYS A 17 -8.77 14.15 -2.18
CA CYS A 17 -10.09 14.79 -2.11
C CYS A 17 -10.70 14.65 -0.71
N LYS A 18 -10.92 15.78 -0.03
CA LYS A 18 -11.49 15.81 1.31
C LYS A 18 -12.93 15.28 1.36
N LYS A 19 -13.74 15.51 0.30
CA LYS A 19 -15.10 14.98 0.19
C LYS A 19 -15.10 13.44 0.04
N LYS A 20 -14.20 12.90 -0.80
CA LYS A 20 -13.99 11.44 -0.90
C LYS A 20 -13.59 10.83 0.44
N TYR A 21 -12.72 11.52 1.18
CA TYR A 21 -12.33 11.11 2.53
C TYR A 21 -13.54 11.12 3.49
N GLN A 22 -14.38 12.16 3.43
CA GLN A 22 -15.62 12.24 4.22
C GLN A 22 -16.50 11.03 3.94
N PHE A 23 -16.86 10.79 2.68
CA PHE A 23 -17.73 9.69 2.30
C PHE A 23 -17.18 8.34 2.79
N LYS A 24 -15.89 8.10 2.59
CA LYS A 24 -15.29 6.80 2.87
C LYS A 24 -15.03 6.53 4.36
N TYR A 25 -14.55 7.55 5.10
CA TYR A 25 -13.99 7.33 6.45
C TYR A 25 -14.74 8.07 7.57
N VAL A 26 -15.67 8.95 7.25
CA VAL A 26 -16.48 9.69 8.21
C VAL A 26 -17.93 9.26 8.13
N ASP A 27 -18.48 9.16 6.93
CA ASP A 27 -19.87 8.76 6.70
C ASP A 27 -20.03 7.26 6.46
N TYR A 28 -18.91 6.53 6.32
CA TYR A 28 -18.86 5.07 6.14
C TYR A 28 -19.74 4.56 4.98
N LEU A 29 -19.81 5.33 3.88
CA LEU A 29 -20.59 4.95 2.70
C LEU A 29 -20.01 3.77 1.92
N ARG A 30 -18.95 3.17 2.42
CA ARG A 30 -18.28 2.00 1.84
C ARG A 30 -19.25 0.82 1.78
N GLY A 31 -19.58 0.39 0.57
CA GLY A 31 -20.49 -0.73 0.32
C GLY A 31 -21.93 -0.35 0.01
N ILE A 32 -22.35 0.90 0.23
CA ILE A 32 -23.70 1.38 -0.15
C ILE A 32 -23.75 1.67 -1.66
N TYR A 33 -22.63 2.13 -2.21
CA TYR A 33 -22.50 2.48 -3.63
C TYR A 33 -21.38 1.61 -4.25
N ASN A 34 -21.77 0.40 -4.65
CA ASN A 34 -20.95 -0.46 -5.51
C ASN A 34 -20.97 0.06 -6.95
N VAL A 35 -20.66 1.33 -7.14
CA VAL A 35 -20.46 1.85 -8.49
C VAL A 35 -19.10 1.37 -8.95
N ASN A 36 -19.07 0.35 -9.82
CA ASN A 36 -17.96 -0.07 -10.70
C ASN A 36 -16.52 0.27 -10.23
N SER A 37 -16.27 0.20 -8.93
CA SER A 37 -14.94 0.48 -8.35
C SER A 37 -13.95 -0.67 -8.58
N ASN A 38 -14.43 -1.80 -9.09
CA ASN A 38 -13.63 -2.92 -9.52
C ASN A 38 -13.20 -2.71 -10.98
N THR A 39 -12.33 -1.73 -11.18
CA THR A 39 -11.64 -1.64 -12.45
C THR A 39 -10.81 -2.91 -12.62
N ASP A 40 -10.70 -3.41 -13.85
CA ASP A 40 -9.82 -4.54 -14.21
C ASP A 40 -8.44 -4.44 -13.56
N ALA A 41 -7.90 -3.22 -13.46
CA ALA A 41 -6.60 -2.97 -12.86
C ALA A 41 -6.54 -3.26 -11.36
N LEU A 42 -7.60 -2.93 -10.60
CA LEU A 42 -7.66 -3.22 -9.16
C LEU A 42 -7.81 -4.71 -8.89
N GLN A 43 -8.71 -5.38 -9.63
CA GLN A 43 -8.92 -6.81 -9.50
C GLN A 43 -7.65 -7.59 -9.88
N TYR A 44 -7.00 -7.21 -10.98
CA TYR A 44 -5.73 -7.80 -11.39
C TYR A 44 -4.62 -7.55 -10.36
N GLY A 45 -4.52 -6.34 -9.83
CA GLY A 45 -3.58 -6.02 -8.75
C GLY A 45 -3.79 -6.90 -7.52
N SER A 46 -5.04 -7.01 -7.05
CA SER A 46 -5.38 -7.86 -5.90
C SER A 46 -5.10 -9.34 -6.15
N TYR A 47 -5.32 -9.81 -7.37
CA TYR A 47 -5.00 -11.17 -7.79
C TYR A 47 -3.49 -11.44 -7.72
N VAL A 48 -2.68 -10.57 -8.31
CA VAL A 48 -1.20 -10.72 -8.30
C VAL A 48 -0.65 -10.65 -6.87
N HIS A 49 -1.13 -9.71 -6.04
CA HIS A 49 -0.76 -9.63 -4.63
C HIS A 49 -1.09 -10.93 -3.88
N LYS A 50 -2.27 -11.54 -4.15
CA LYS A 50 -2.66 -12.79 -3.48
C LYS A 50 -1.79 -13.97 -3.90
N ILE A 51 -1.38 -14.04 -5.17
CA ILE A 51 -0.42 -15.04 -5.62
C ILE A 51 0.91 -14.87 -4.88
N PHE A 52 1.42 -13.64 -4.79
CA PHE A 52 2.69 -13.38 -4.13
C PHE A 52 2.66 -13.62 -2.62
N GLU A 53 1.54 -13.29 -1.96
CA GLU A 53 1.32 -13.61 -0.56
C GLU A 53 1.44 -15.11 -0.28
N LEU A 54 0.76 -15.94 -1.09
CA LEU A 54 0.68 -17.39 -0.89
C LEU A 54 1.83 -18.16 -1.54
N GLY A 55 2.49 -17.58 -2.54
CA GLY A 55 3.51 -18.23 -3.35
C GLY A 55 4.94 -18.10 -2.81
N THR A 56 5.15 -17.46 -1.65
CA THR A 56 6.52 -17.22 -1.14
C THR A 56 7.28 -18.46 -0.73
N GLU A 57 6.59 -19.54 -0.38
CA GLU A 57 7.17 -20.79 0.10
C GLU A 57 7.14 -21.91 -0.96
N LEU A 58 6.63 -21.62 -2.16
CA LEU A 58 6.60 -22.60 -3.25
C LEU A 58 8.00 -22.82 -3.81
N GLU A 59 8.30 -24.09 -4.09
CA GLU A 59 9.64 -24.50 -4.51
C GLU A 59 9.83 -24.50 -6.03
N THR A 60 8.73 -24.57 -6.78
CA THR A 60 8.77 -24.62 -8.25
C THR A 60 7.89 -23.56 -8.90
N LEU A 61 8.26 -23.16 -10.12
CA LEU A 61 7.45 -22.23 -10.91
C LEU A 61 6.10 -22.86 -11.29
N GLU A 62 6.07 -24.17 -11.54
CA GLU A 62 4.84 -24.91 -11.86
C GLU A 62 3.81 -24.81 -10.69
N GLU A 63 4.25 -24.97 -9.44
CA GLU A 63 3.38 -24.79 -8.28
C GLU A 63 2.81 -23.37 -8.21
N LEU A 64 3.63 -22.35 -8.53
CA LEU A 64 3.18 -20.98 -8.55
C LEU A 64 2.17 -20.69 -9.67
N GLU A 65 2.36 -21.29 -10.83
CA GLU A 65 1.43 -21.23 -11.96
C GLU A 65 0.11 -21.94 -11.63
N ASN A 66 0.17 -23.11 -10.98
CA ASN A 66 -1.01 -23.85 -10.51
C ASN A 66 -1.78 -23.02 -9.49
N LEU A 67 -1.10 -22.42 -8.50
CA LEU A 67 -1.72 -21.51 -7.53
C LEU A 67 -2.41 -20.32 -8.23
N ALA A 68 -1.78 -19.74 -9.23
CA ALA A 68 -2.38 -18.67 -10.00
C ALA A 68 -3.65 -19.13 -10.72
N GLY A 69 -3.63 -20.32 -11.34
CA GLY A 69 -4.81 -20.93 -11.97
C GLY A 69 -5.97 -21.14 -10.98
N ASP A 70 -5.69 -21.69 -9.79
CA ASP A 70 -6.68 -21.95 -8.75
C ASP A 70 -7.32 -20.68 -8.19
N LEU A 71 -6.53 -19.61 -8.07
CA LEU A 71 -7.02 -18.32 -7.59
C LEU A 71 -7.84 -17.54 -8.63
N ARG A 72 -7.58 -17.78 -9.92
CA ARG A 72 -8.14 -16.99 -11.04
C ARG A 72 -9.66 -16.83 -11.02
N PRO A 73 -10.46 -17.87 -10.73
CA PRO A 73 -11.93 -17.75 -10.71
C PRO A 73 -12.49 -16.74 -9.69
N ASN A 74 -11.73 -16.42 -8.65
CA ASN A 74 -12.15 -15.51 -7.60
C ASN A 74 -12.04 -14.02 -7.98
N TYR A 75 -11.45 -13.72 -9.16
CA TYR A 75 -11.17 -12.35 -9.57
C TYR A 75 -11.79 -12.01 -10.92
N LYS A 76 -12.47 -10.85 -10.99
CA LYS A 76 -13.19 -10.40 -12.18
C LYS A 76 -12.37 -9.34 -12.93
N PHE A 77 -11.59 -9.75 -13.90
CA PHE A 77 -10.86 -8.86 -14.83
C PHE A 77 -10.72 -9.49 -16.21
N SER A 78 -10.43 -8.65 -17.20
CA SER A 78 -10.27 -9.09 -18.60
C SER A 78 -9.02 -9.95 -18.78
N SER A 79 -9.11 -11.01 -19.60
CA SER A 79 -7.98 -11.87 -19.99
C SER A 79 -6.82 -11.12 -20.67
N ILE A 80 -7.08 -9.92 -21.21
CA ILE A 80 -6.01 -9.05 -21.76
C ILE A 80 -4.95 -8.72 -20.68
N LYS A 81 -5.34 -8.64 -19.40
CA LYS A 81 -4.40 -8.40 -18.29
C LYS A 81 -3.46 -9.58 -18.05
N GLU A 82 -3.87 -10.79 -18.41
CA GLU A 82 -3.10 -12.01 -18.19
C GLU A 82 -1.94 -12.20 -19.18
N LYS A 83 -1.91 -11.44 -20.28
CA LYS A 83 -0.87 -11.58 -21.33
C LYS A 83 0.57 -11.55 -20.85
N ASN A 84 0.82 -11.01 -19.65
CA ASN A 84 2.15 -10.94 -19.05
C ASN A 84 2.21 -11.67 -17.69
N LEU A 85 1.23 -12.51 -17.40
CA LEU A 85 1.20 -13.20 -16.12
C LEU A 85 2.40 -14.14 -15.98
N SER A 86 2.69 -14.98 -16.97
CA SER A 86 3.88 -15.86 -16.95
C SER A 86 5.15 -15.10 -16.60
N LEU A 87 5.41 -14.00 -17.32
CA LEU A 87 6.59 -13.16 -17.04
C LEU A 87 6.61 -12.63 -15.61
N ILE A 88 5.45 -12.24 -15.07
CA ILE A 88 5.34 -11.77 -13.69
C ILE A 88 5.65 -12.88 -12.68
N LEU A 89 5.14 -14.08 -12.95
CA LEU A 89 5.37 -15.25 -12.09
C LEU A 89 6.84 -15.70 -12.14
N GLU A 90 7.42 -15.76 -13.32
CA GLU A 90 8.85 -16.06 -13.51
C GLU A 90 9.73 -15.06 -12.75
N ASN A 91 9.51 -13.76 -12.98
CA ASN A 91 10.27 -12.70 -12.32
C ASN A 91 10.09 -12.72 -10.79
N PHE A 92 8.88 -12.94 -10.30
CA PHE A 92 8.62 -13.07 -8.87
C PHE A 92 9.33 -14.30 -8.29
N PHE A 93 9.26 -15.44 -8.95
CA PHE A 93 9.87 -16.69 -8.52
C PHE A 93 11.39 -16.55 -8.41
N GLU A 94 12.04 -16.01 -9.44
CA GLU A 94 13.49 -15.77 -9.43
C GLU A 94 13.90 -14.67 -8.44
N PHE A 95 13.08 -13.66 -8.23
CA PHE A 95 13.29 -12.65 -7.20
C PHE A 95 13.17 -13.26 -5.80
N ASN A 96 12.16 -14.08 -5.58
CA ASN A 96 11.89 -14.74 -4.30
C ASN A 96 13.06 -15.62 -3.83
N LYS A 97 13.68 -16.38 -4.74
CA LYS A 97 14.85 -17.22 -4.46
C LYS A 97 16.08 -16.45 -3.96
N LYS A 98 16.18 -15.17 -4.30
CA LYS A 98 17.30 -14.30 -3.91
C LYS A 98 17.11 -13.66 -2.53
N LEU A 99 15.89 -13.78 -1.97
CA LEU A 99 15.55 -13.16 -0.70
C LEU A 99 15.94 -14.03 0.49
N GLU A 100 16.18 -13.38 1.61
CA GLU A 100 16.46 -14.06 2.87
C GLU A 100 15.13 -14.41 3.60
N GLU A 101 15.15 -14.63 4.90
CA GLU A 101 14.03 -15.10 5.68
C GLU A 101 12.81 -14.18 5.60
N THR A 102 11.69 -14.67 5.08
CA THR A 102 10.39 -13.98 5.15
C THR A 102 9.83 -14.08 6.56
N ILE A 103 9.71 -12.92 7.22
CA ILE A 103 9.12 -12.83 8.55
C ILE A 103 7.59 -12.84 8.48
N SER A 104 7.02 -12.15 7.48
CA SER A 104 5.58 -12.05 7.31
C SER A 104 5.21 -11.60 5.91
N ASN A 105 4.15 -12.22 5.38
CA ASN A 105 3.37 -11.68 4.27
C ASN A 105 2.12 -11.03 4.86
N GLU A 106 1.61 -9.96 4.23
CA GLU A 106 0.43 -9.20 4.65
C GLU A 106 0.50 -8.80 6.15
N MET A 107 1.67 -8.30 6.60
CA MET A 107 1.86 -7.93 8.00
C MET A 107 0.95 -6.80 8.41
N ILE A 108 -0.05 -7.08 9.24
CA ILE A 108 -0.92 -6.07 9.85
C ILE A 108 -0.16 -5.37 10.96
N PHE A 109 -0.13 -4.06 10.93
CA PHE A 109 0.46 -3.26 12.01
C PHE A 109 -0.49 -2.20 12.55
N LYS A 110 -0.34 -1.92 13.84
CA LYS A 110 -0.90 -0.74 14.52
C LYS A 110 0.13 -0.27 15.53
N ILE A 111 0.69 0.91 15.31
CA ILE A 111 1.76 1.49 16.12
C ILE A 111 1.30 2.81 16.71
N ASP A 112 1.30 2.90 18.03
CA ASP A 112 1.04 4.16 18.71
C ASP A 112 2.23 5.10 18.49
N VAL A 113 1.94 6.27 17.94
CA VAL A 113 2.93 7.32 17.70
C VAL A 113 2.98 8.27 18.89
N THR A 114 1.81 8.55 19.45
CA THR A 114 1.59 9.28 20.72
C THR A 114 0.36 8.69 21.40
N ASP A 115 0.09 9.11 22.64
CA ASP A 115 -1.14 8.72 23.35
C ASP A 115 -2.43 9.11 22.61
N ASP A 116 -2.33 10.11 21.72
CA ASP A 116 -3.49 10.63 20.98
C ASP A 116 -3.77 9.91 19.67
N TYR A 117 -2.76 9.31 19.01
CA TYR A 117 -2.97 8.67 17.70
C TYR A 117 -1.97 7.57 17.39
N SER A 118 -2.44 6.63 16.59
CA SER A 118 -1.67 5.53 16.02
C SER A 118 -1.62 5.60 14.50
N ILE A 119 -0.64 4.94 13.92
CA ILE A 119 -0.65 4.57 12.51
C ILE A 119 -0.99 3.08 12.37
N ASN A 120 -1.68 2.73 11.29
CA ASN A 120 -2.03 1.34 10.99
C ASN A 120 -1.96 1.07 9.50
N GLY A 121 -1.81 -0.19 9.12
CA GLY A 121 -1.77 -0.60 7.73
C GLY A 121 -1.45 -2.07 7.59
N ILE A 122 -1.25 -2.47 6.35
CA ILE A 122 -0.81 -3.81 5.96
C ILE A 122 0.43 -3.63 5.10
N ILE A 123 1.46 -4.42 5.36
CA ILE A 123 2.70 -4.46 4.59
C ILE A 123 2.71 -5.76 3.81
N ASP A 124 2.87 -5.69 2.50
CA ASP A 124 2.78 -6.87 1.64
C ASP A 124 3.80 -7.94 2.05
N ARG A 125 5.07 -7.56 2.31
CA ARG A 125 6.08 -8.52 2.76
C ARG A 125 7.18 -7.86 3.61
N VAL A 126 7.59 -8.56 4.66
CA VAL A 126 8.72 -8.19 5.52
C VAL A 126 9.74 -9.33 5.55
N ILE A 127 10.98 -9.00 5.26
CA ILE A 127 12.12 -9.91 5.21
C ILE A 127 13.15 -9.47 6.25
N LYS A 128 13.76 -10.45 6.91
CA LYS A 128 14.88 -10.23 7.84
C LYS A 128 16.16 -10.77 7.22
N GLY A 129 17.11 -9.89 7.05
CA GLY A 129 18.45 -10.25 6.59
C GLY A 129 19.34 -10.81 7.70
N LYS A 130 20.29 -11.64 7.32
CA LYS A 130 21.28 -12.25 8.24
C LYS A 130 22.04 -11.24 9.09
N SER A 131 22.23 -10.03 8.58
CA SER A 131 22.88 -8.91 9.29
C SER A 131 21.97 -8.19 10.29
N GLY A 132 20.73 -8.67 10.50
CA GLY A 132 19.72 -8.02 11.34
C GLY A 132 19.07 -6.78 10.73
N ASN A 133 19.26 -6.56 9.43
CA ASN A 133 18.54 -5.56 8.66
C ASN A 133 17.18 -6.12 8.22
N TYR A 134 16.23 -5.22 7.94
CA TYR A 134 14.92 -5.57 7.43
C TYR A 134 14.71 -4.97 6.04
N LEU A 135 14.07 -5.74 5.16
CA LEU A 135 13.57 -5.27 3.88
C LEU A 135 12.06 -5.37 3.87
N VAL A 136 11.41 -4.24 3.63
CA VAL A 136 9.97 -4.13 3.42
C VAL A 136 9.71 -4.03 1.94
N ILE A 137 8.88 -4.91 1.40
CA ILE A 137 8.49 -4.90 -0.01
C ILE A 137 7.02 -4.56 -0.11
N ASP A 138 6.70 -3.65 -1.02
CA ASP A 138 5.37 -3.33 -1.50
C ASP A 138 5.34 -3.65 -3.01
N TYR A 139 4.46 -4.56 -3.40
CA TYR A 139 4.37 -5.04 -4.78
C TYR A 139 3.58 -4.06 -5.65
N LYS A 140 4.10 -3.75 -6.83
CA LYS A 140 3.48 -2.82 -7.77
C LYS A 140 3.26 -3.45 -9.13
N THR A 141 2.00 -3.61 -9.51
CA THR A 141 1.60 -4.15 -10.84
C THR A 141 1.65 -3.10 -11.96
N SER A 142 2.06 -1.87 -11.66
CA SER A 142 2.27 -0.83 -12.67
C SER A 142 3.54 -1.06 -13.47
N ARG A 143 3.53 -0.63 -14.75
CA ARG A 143 4.70 -0.69 -15.63
C ARG A 143 5.61 0.54 -15.55
N ARG A 144 5.28 1.50 -14.70
CA ARG A 144 6.08 2.71 -14.51
C ARG A 144 6.61 2.72 -13.08
N PRO A 145 7.91 2.46 -12.89
CA PRO A 145 8.51 2.52 -11.59
C PRO A 145 8.48 3.94 -11.02
N THR A 146 8.14 4.04 -9.74
CA THR A 146 8.26 5.30 -9.00
C THR A 146 9.74 5.72 -8.96
N PRO A 147 10.08 6.96 -9.32
CA PRO A 147 11.43 7.46 -9.13
C PRO A 147 11.88 7.35 -7.67
N LYS A 148 13.16 7.07 -7.46
CA LYS A 148 13.71 6.94 -6.09
C LYS A 148 13.49 8.20 -5.24
N THR A 149 13.51 9.38 -5.87
CA THR A 149 13.23 10.67 -5.22
C THR A 149 11.80 10.79 -4.70
N GLU A 150 10.83 10.27 -5.44
CA GLU A 150 9.42 10.23 -5.01
C GLU A 150 9.22 9.18 -3.92
N LEU A 151 9.82 7.99 -4.08
CA LEU A 151 9.77 6.93 -3.07
C LEU A 151 10.33 7.40 -1.73
N PHE A 152 11.36 8.25 -1.78
CA PHE A 152 12.02 8.81 -0.60
C PHE A 152 11.12 9.76 0.22
N THR A 153 10.07 10.29 -0.36
CA THR A 153 9.08 11.17 0.30
C THR A 153 7.71 10.51 0.44
N ASP A 154 7.57 9.24 0.02
CA ASP A 154 6.30 8.54 0.05
C ASP A 154 5.84 8.27 1.50
N PRO A 155 4.67 8.82 1.91
CA PRO A 155 4.13 8.61 3.25
C PRO A 155 3.88 7.13 3.60
N GLN A 156 3.55 6.29 2.63
CA GLN A 156 3.32 4.86 2.83
C GLN A 156 4.62 4.19 3.26
N MET A 157 5.70 4.44 2.52
CA MET A 157 7.01 3.87 2.80
C MET A 157 7.59 4.37 4.13
N LEU A 158 7.39 5.65 4.46
CA LEU A 158 7.77 6.21 5.76
C LEU A 158 7.01 5.55 6.92
N MET A 159 5.70 5.32 6.76
CA MET A 159 4.90 4.62 7.77
C MET A 159 5.34 3.17 7.93
N TYR A 160 5.62 2.48 6.84
CA TYR A 160 6.09 1.09 6.85
C TYR A 160 7.46 0.95 7.52
N ALA A 161 8.42 1.80 7.15
CA ALA A 161 9.73 1.80 7.79
C ALA A 161 9.63 2.03 9.30
N TYR A 162 8.82 3.02 9.72
CA TYR A 162 8.61 3.30 11.13
C TYR A 162 7.92 2.14 11.85
N ALA A 163 6.91 1.52 11.24
CA ALA A 163 6.19 0.40 11.83
C ALA A 163 7.12 -0.80 12.06
N VAL A 164 7.92 -1.19 11.07
CA VAL A 164 8.87 -2.29 11.19
C VAL A 164 9.95 -1.98 12.22
N ALA A 165 10.52 -0.77 12.20
CA ALA A 165 11.51 -0.37 13.20
C ALA A 165 10.97 -0.46 14.63
N LYS A 166 9.72 -0.06 14.87
CA LYS A 166 9.06 -0.15 16.18
C LYS A 166 8.69 -1.58 16.56
N GLN A 167 8.09 -2.34 15.64
CA GLN A 167 7.63 -3.71 15.85
C GLN A 167 8.80 -4.63 16.25
N PHE A 168 9.92 -4.52 15.55
CA PHE A 168 11.09 -5.36 15.77
C PHE A 168 12.17 -4.71 16.67
N LYS A 169 11.89 -3.51 17.19
CA LYS A 169 12.78 -2.77 18.11
C LYS A 169 14.18 -2.55 17.53
N VAL A 170 14.25 -2.21 16.25
CA VAL A 170 15.51 -1.94 15.55
C VAL A 170 15.65 -0.45 15.20
N PRO A 171 16.86 0.07 15.03
CA PRO A 171 17.08 1.40 14.48
C PRO A 171 16.47 1.56 13.09
N ILE A 172 15.96 2.76 12.77
CA ILE A 172 15.28 3.02 11.50
C ILE A 172 16.20 2.82 10.27
N ASP A 173 17.47 3.08 10.40
CA ASP A 173 18.51 2.88 9.39
C ASP A 173 18.81 1.39 9.10
N LYS A 174 18.27 0.49 9.92
CA LYS A 174 18.25 -0.96 9.67
C LYS A 174 17.06 -1.44 8.84
N VAL A 175 16.17 -0.53 8.44
CA VAL A 175 14.96 -0.86 7.67
C VAL A 175 15.06 -0.21 6.29
N THR A 176 15.18 -1.03 5.26
CA THR A 176 15.05 -0.64 3.85
C THR A 176 13.61 -0.89 3.41
N VAL A 177 13.01 0.05 2.71
CA VAL A 177 11.70 -0.11 2.09
C VAL A 177 11.81 -0.06 0.58
N ALA A 178 11.01 -0.84 -0.11
CA ALA A 178 11.11 -0.98 -1.55
C ALA A 178 9.76 -1.19 -2.24
N HIS A 179 9.63 -0.66 -3.45
CA HIS A 179 8.66 -1.13 -4.43
C HIS A 179 9.31 -2.17 -5.32
N TYR A 180 8.67 -3.33 -5.47
CA TYR A 180 9.05 -4.32 -6.46
C TYR A 180 8.05 -4.33 -7.63
N TYR A 181 8.57 -4.23 -8.83
CA TYR A 181 7.83 -4.18 -10.10
C TYR A 181 8.05 -5.47 -10.87
N PRO A 182 7.20 -6.50 -10.70
CA PRO A 182 7.41 -7.81 -11.31
C PRO A 182 7.37 -7.81 -12.84
N HIS A 183 6.65 -6.87 -13.46
CA HIS A 183 6.69 -6.69 -14.92
C HIS A 183 8.08 -6.35 -15.48
N LEU A 184 8.98 -5.83 -14.66
CA LEU A 184 10.28 -5.29 -15.06
C LEU A 184 11.44 -5.96 -14.32
N ASP A 185 11.15 -6.92 -13.44
CA ASP A 185 12.09 -7.45 -12.44
C ASP A 185 12.90 -6.33 -11.77
N LYS A 186 12.21 -5.29 -11.33
CA LYS A 186 12.87 -4.09 -10.81
C LYS A 186 12.50 -3.79 -9.38
N LEU A 187 13.52 -3.67 -8.53
CA LEU A 187 13.42 -3.21 -7.15
C LEU A 187 13.87 -1.74 -7.06
N VAL A 188 13.01 -0.85 -6.54
CA VAL A 188 13.36 0.54 -6.23
C VAL A 188 13.28 0.69 -4.72
N SER A 189 14.40 0.95 -4.07
CA SER A 189 14.50 0.96 -2.62
C SER A 189 15.10 2.24 -2.05
N VAL A 190 14.70 2.55 -0.82
CA VAL A 190 15.22 3.66 -0.01
C VAL A 190 15.37 3.24 1.45
N CYS A 191 16.26 3.92 2.15
CA CYS A 191 16.41 3.82 3.60
C CYS A 191 16.28 5.22 4.19
N TYR A 192 15.68 5.32 5.37
CA TYR A 192 15.39 6.59 6.01
C TYR A 192 16.27 6.82 7.24
N GLY A 193 16.71 8.06 7.41
CA GLY A 193 17.35 8.50 8.64
C GLY A 193 16.35 8.91 9.72
N ARG A 194 16.79 8.93 10.97
CA ARG A 194 15.95 9.34 12.13
C ARG A 194 15.32 10.72 11.97
N ALA A 195 16.09 11.69 11.44
CA ALA A 195 15.62 13.05 11.24
C ALA A 195 14.42 13.11 10.27
N GLN A 196 14.49 12.37 9.16
CA GLN A 196 13.42 12.34 8.14
C GLN A 196 12.13 11.76 8.71
N VAL A 197 12.22 10.63 9.41
CA VAL A 197 11.04 10.02 10.05
C VAL A 197 10.46 10.94 11.11
N SER A 198 11.29 11.63 11.91
CA SER A 198 10.82 12.59 12.91
C SER A 198 10.09 13.78 12.28
N VAL A 199 10.60 14.31 11.17
CA VAL A 199 9.94 15.39 10.40
C VAL A 199 8.61 14.90 9.85
N PHE A 200 8.59 13.72 9.26
CA PHE A 200 7.36 13.11 8.74
C PHE A 200 6.29 12.93 9.83
N LEU A 201 6.64 12.33 10.97
CA LEU A 201 5.70 12.10 12.07
C LEU A 201 5.16 13.40 12.66
N ARG A 202 5.98 14.46 12.74
CA ARG A 202 5.54 15.78 13.15
C ARG A 202 4.52 16.36 12.14
N GLY A 203 4.81 16.26 10.85
CA GLY A 203 3.89 16.67 9.78
C GLY A 203 2.58 15.89 9.82
N LEU A 204 2.65 14.58 10.05
CA LEU A 204 1.48 13.71 10.20
C LEU A 204 0.63 14.10 11.41
N LYS A 205 1.25 14.38 12.55
CA LYS A 205 0.56 14.90 13.75
C LYS A 205 -0.20 16.18 13.42
N ASN A 206 0.44 17.15 12.79
CA ASN A 206 -0.20 18.41 12.40
C ASN A 206 -1.37 18.18 11.45
N LYS A 207 -1.24 17.25 10.49
CA LYS A 207 -2.31 16.89 9.57
C LYS A 207 -3.51 16.26 10.30
N ILE A 208 -3.27 15.36 11.24
CA ILE A 208 -4.33 14.76 12.06
C ILE A 208 -5.05 15.84 12.87
N TRP A 209 -4.32 16.76 13.48
CA TRP A 209 -4.90 17.90 14.20
C TRP A 209 -5.74 18.80 13.31
N GLU A 210 -5.26 19.09 12.09
CA GLU A 210 -6.03 19.82 11.08
C GLU A 210 -7.37 19.12 10.79
N ILE A 211 -7.33 17.81 10.55
CA ILE A 211 -8.54 17.02 10.25
C ILE A 211 -9.50 17.00 11.44
N ARG A 212 -9.00 16.85 12.66
CA ARG A 212 -9.83 16.83 13.89
C ARG A 212 -10.62 18.12 14.09
N LYS A 213 -10.02 19.27 13.74
CA LYS A 213 -10.67 20.59 13.85
C LYS A 213 -11.75 20.84 12.79
N LYS A 214 -11.76 20.06 11.69
CA LYS A 214 -12.73 20.22 10.61
C LYS A 214 -14.12 19.72 11.00
N ARG A 215 -15.15 20.46 10.60
CA ARG A 215 -16.54 19.97 10.55
C ARG A 215 -16.75 19.22 9.22
N LYS A 216 -17.82 18.41 9.10
CA LYS A 216 -18.14 17.73 7.85
C LYS A 216 -18.34 18.70 6.68
N THR A 217 -18.93 19.87 6.94
CA THR A 217 -19.14 20.96 5.98
C THR A 217 -17.86 21.56 5.43
N ASP A 218 -16.74 21.40 6.14
CA ASP A 218 -15.43 21.94 5.72
C ASP A 218 -14.69 20.98 4.76
N LEU A 219 -15.20 19.75 4.61
CA LEU A 219 -14.63 18.73 3.73
C LEU A 219 -15.19 18.85 2.32
N LYS A 220 -14.73 19.89 1.61
CA LYS A 220 -15.16 20.18 0.24
C LYS A 220 -14.55 19.22 -0.77
N ALA A 221 -15.25 19.02 -1.87
CA ALA A 221 -14.73 18.29 -3.02
C ALA A 221 -13.58 19.08 -3.68
N SER A 222 -12.66 18.35 -4.29
CA SER A 222 -11.57 18.93 -5.08
C SER A 222 -11.56 18.22 -6.43
N GLN A 223 -11.91 18.96 -7.49
CA GLN A 223 -11.86 18.42 -8.85
C GLN A 223 -10.41 18.08 -9.22
N ASN A 224 -10.22 16.90 -9.76
CA ASN A 224 -8.93 16.39 -10.22
C ASN A 224 -9.12 15.33 -11.33
N GLN A 225 -8.01 14.91 -11.94
CA GLN A 225 -8.03 13.95 -13.06
C GLN A 225 -8.67 12.59 -12.70
N TRP A 226 -8.82 12.25 -11.42
CA TRP A 226 -9.38 10.96 -10.96
C TRP A 226 -10.89 11.01 -10.74
N CYS A 227 -11.52 12.15 -10.92
CA CYS A 227 -12.95 12.32 -10.65
C CYS A 227 -13.84 11.41 -11.51
N ASN A 228 -13.47 11.17 -12.77
CA ASN A 228 -14.21 10.29 -13.67
C ASN A 228 -14.24 8.81 -13.23
N TRP A 229 -13.28 8.41 -12.41
CA TRP A 229 -13.17 7.05 -11.82
C TRP A 229 -13.50 7.02 -10.32
N CYS A 230 -14.05 8.12 -9.81
CA CYS A 230 -14.37 8.21 -8.39
C CYS A 230 -15.60 7.37 -8.06
N GLN A 231 -15.47 6.44 -7.11
CA GLN A 231 -16.59 5.59 -6.65
C GLN A 231 -17.75 6.36 -5.99
N TYR A 232 -17.59 7.65 -5.74
CA TYR A 232 -18.60 8.55 -5.16
C TYR A 232 -19.02 9.65 -6.12
N LYS A 233 -18.81 9.46 -7.43
CA LYS A 233 -19.11 10.48 -8.45
C LYS A 233 -20.57 10.92 -8.38
N ASP A 234 -21.48 9.95 -8.32
CA ASP A 234 -22.94 10.20 -8.32
C ASP A 234 -23.48 10.89 -7.04
N LEU A 235 -22.63 10.93 -6.01
CA LEU A 235 -22.94 11.62 -4.75
C LEU A 235 -22.21 12.95 -4.61
N CYS A 236 -21.32 13.24 -5.55
CA CYS A 236 -20.46 14.38 -5.44
C CYS A 236 -21.21 15.67 -5.83
N PRO A 237 -21.19 16.72 -5.01
CA PRO A 237 -21.88 17.97 -5.34
C PRO A 237 -21.21 18.74 -6.50
N GLU A 238 -20.06 18.29 -6.97
CA GLU A 238 -19.28 18.88 -8.07
C GLU A 238 -19.53 18.20 -9.43
N PHE A 239 -20.48 17.21 -9.48
CA PHE A 239 -20.89 16.50 -10.69
C PHE A 239 -22.39 16.43 -10.82
#